data_75d1774670434117226fc4301bbbfc62
#
_entry.id   75d1774670434117226fc4301bbbfc62
#
_cell.length_a   1.000
_cell.length_b   1.000
_cell.length_c   1.000
_cell.angle_alpha   90.00
_cell.angle_beta   90.00
_cell.angle_gamma   90.00
#
_symmetry.space_group_name_H-M   'P 1'
#
loop_
_entity.id
_entity.type
_entity.pdbx_description
1 polymer ?
#
loop_
_entity_poly.entity_id
_entity_poly.type
_entity_poly.pdbx_seq_one_letter_code
_entity_poly.pdbx_strand_id
1 'polypeptide(L)'
;MARDEGTRAVLVTASGPVKVETTRPRLRTGRRRIGDGMVEIPIREDIEPASAILTNPVLTESKRECNNCGRPVGRGADGRPGPTEGLCPNCGTMFTFSPQLDTNELVAGQYEVQGCIAHGGVGWIYLAIDRNVSDRWVVLKGLLHPGAEQAQAIVVAERQFLAMVNHPGIVKIYNFVEHPGFDGRPVGYIVMEYIGGTTLESILAKQQAAAPAGTKPMLPVEQALGYLLEVIPALSYLHSLGLVYNDLKPDNIMLTEDNVELIDMGAVSGIGDYGYIYGTKGFQAPEIVKTGPTVATDIYTLGRTLAKLTVDLPNNRYAESLPDPGEVPVLERYESFYRLLQRATNPRPAQRFSSADEMATQCKGVLREILAEQTGVPRPGTSVLFSMPRSAFGADLALRRTDVFVDGRRRHDVRLTAQDVLRALPTLAPTDRVLAPHMKR
;
A
#
# COMPACT_ATOMS: atom_id res chain seq x y z
N MET A 1 12.42 -24.28 -33.14
CA MET A 1 12.30 -25.53 -32.34
C MET A 1 13.43 -25.56 -31.33
N ALA A 2 13.18 -25.13 -30.13
CA ALA A 2 14.08 -25.29 -28.99
C ALA A 2 13.27 -25.95 -27.87
N ARG A 3 13.73 -27.10 -27.44
CA ARG A 3 13.06 -27.99 -26.50
C ARG A 3 13.21 -27.45 -25.08
N ASP A 4 12.10 -27.38 -24.41
CA ASP A 4 11.90 -27.20 -22.97
C ASP A 4 12.47 -28.42 -22.25
N GLU A 5 13.56 -28.27 -21.50
CA GLU A 5 14.06 -29.32 -20.60
C GLU A 5 13.57 -29.02 -19.19
N GLY A 6 12.53 -29.74 -18.84
CA GLY A 6 11.88 -29.69 -17.54
C GLY A 6 12.80 -30.12 -16.38
N THR A 7 12.63 -29.45 -15.30
CA THR A 7 13.22 -29.67 -13.98
C THR A 7 12.92 -31.10 -13.50
N ARG A 8 13.92 -31.98 -13.47
CA ARG A 8 13.83 -33.29 -12.81
C ARG A 8 14.26 -33.13 -11.36
N ALA A 9 13.31 -33.30 -10.45
CA ALA A 9 13.64 -33.52 -9.05
C ALA A 9 14.23 -34.95 -8.91
N VAL A 10 15.48 -35.04 -8.45
CA VAL A 10 16.11 -36.30 -8.11
C VAL A 10 16.04 -36.46 -6.58
N LEU A 11 15.24 -37.42 -6.14
CA LEU A 11 15.27 -37.91 -4.75
C LEU A 11 16.52 -38.80 -4.60
N VAL A 12 17.49 -38.35 -3.83
CA VAL A 12 18.65 -39.15 -3.43
C VAL A 12 18.51 -39.53 -1.96
N THR A 13 18.36 -40.80 -1.71
CA THR A 13 18.42 -41.40 -0.36
C THR A 13 19.86 -41.59 0.09
N ALA A 14 20.15 -41.09 1.28
CA ALA A 14 21.20 -41.42 2.23
C ALA A 14 22.68 -41.27 1.86
N SER A 15 23.34 -40.49 2.70
CA SER A 15 24.77 -40.42 3.04
C SER A 15 25.65 -39.44 2.25
N GLY A 16 25.63 -38.18 2.68
CA GLY A 16 26.60 -37.11 2.37
C GLY A 16 25.97 -35.72 2.38
N PRO A 17 26.72 -34.68 2.77
CA PRO A 17 26.18 -33.33 2.72
C PRO A 17 25.92 -32.95 1.27
N VAL A 18 24.65 -32.81 0.93
CA VAL A 18 24.24 -32.30 -0.38
C VAL A 18 24.59 -30.83 -0.43
N LYS A 19 25.62 -30.46 -1.19
CA LYS A 19 25.82 -29.08 -1.61
C LYS A 19 24.69 -28.72 -2.55
N VAL A 20 23.69 -28.01 -2.04
CA VAL A 20 22.71 -27.33 -2.90
C VAL A 20 23.47 -26.18 -3.56
N GLU A 21 23.91 -26.37 -4.78
CA GLU A 21 24.31 -25.23 -5.62
C GLU A 21 23.03 -24.42 -5.88
N THR A 22 22.90 -23.32 -5.15
CA THR A 22 21.93 -22.28 -5.49
C THR A 22 22.40 -21.68 -6.81
N THR A 23 21.84 -22.16 -7.91
CA THR A 23 21.96 -21.48 -9.20
C THR A 23 21.46 -20.05 -8.99
N ARG A 24 22.37 -19.08 -9.10
CA ARG A 24 22.02 -17.65 -9.06
C ARG A 24 20.90 -17.43 -10.06
N PRO A 25 19.78 -16.82 -9.63
CA PRO A 25 18.70 -16.52 -10.55
C PRO A 25 19.27 -15.66 -11.68
N ARG A 26 18.98 -16.03 -12.94
CA ARG A 26 19.31 -15.22 -14.10
C ARG A 26 18.64 -13.87 -13.90
N LEU A 27 19.44 -12.80 -13.96
CA LEU A 27 18.96 -11.41 -14.02
C LEU A 27 17.81 -11.33 -15.04
N ARG A 28 16.60 -11.17 -14.55
CA ARG A 28 15.43 -10.91 -15.38
C ARG A 28 15.43 -9.42 -15.74
N THR A 29 16.21 -9.05 -16.76
CA THR A 29 16.05 -7.74 -17.41
C THR A 29 14.76 -7.79 -18.20
N GLY A 30 13.72 -7.11 -17.72
CA GLY A 30 12.41 -7.17 -18.34
C GLY A 30 11.49 -6.07 -17.85
N ARG A 31 10.27 -6.07 -18.37
CA ARG A 31 9.16 -5.27 -17.88
C ARG A 31 8.13 -6.18 -17.24
N ARG A 32 7.59 -5.75 -16.12
CA ARG A 32 6.49 -6.40 -15.41
C ARG A 32 5.21 -5.63 -15.66
N ARG A 33 4.08 -6.31 -15.64
CA ARG A 33 2.76 -5.68 -15.75
C ARG A 33 2.08 -5.64 -14.40
N ILE A 34 1.54 -4.48 -14.06
CA ILE A 34 0.76 -4.20 -12.86
C ILE A 34 -0.60 -3.58 -13.24
N GLY A 35 -1.46 -3.35 -12.25
CA GLY A 35 -2.75 -2.73 -12.47
C GLY A 35 -3.65 -3.56 -13.39
N ASP A 36 -3.94 -4.80 -13.02
CA ASP A 36 -4.71 -5.73 -13.86
C ASP A 36 -4.02 -6.05 -15.22
N GLY A 37 -2.69 -6.01 -15.25
CA GLY A 37 -1.89 -6.25 -16.46
C GLY A 37 -1.88 -5.11 -17.46
N MET A 38 -2.39 -3.93 -17.11
CA MET A 38 -2.55 -2.80 -18.04
C MET A 38 -1.32 -1.90 -18.12
N VAL A 39 -0.49 -1.83 -17.09
CA VAL A 39 0.66 -0.92 -16.99
C VAL A 39 1.95 -1.71 -16.95
N GLU A 40 2.89 -1.35 -17.82
CA GLU A 40 4.23 -1.93 -17.83
C GLU A 40 5.18 -1.09 -16.98
N ILE A 41 5.84 -1.72 -16.01
CA ILE A 41 6.89 -1.11 -15.20
C ILE A 41 8.21 -1.86 -15.36
N PRO A 42 9.36 -1.19 -15.19
CA PRO A 42 10.63 -1.89 -15.19
C PRO A 42 10.71 -2.85 -13.99
N ILE A 43 11.22 -4.06 -14.22
CA ILE A 43 11.58 -4.99 -13.15
C ILE A 43 12.72 -4.35 -12.37
N ARG A 44 12.63 -4.37 -11.06
CA ARG A 44 13.70 -3.89 -10.16
C ARG A 44 14.32 -5.10 -9.51
N GLU A 45 15.64 -5.13 -9.52
CA GLU A 45 16.38 -6.15 -8.83
C GLU A 45 16.20 -6.01 -7.32
N ASP A 46 16.09 -7.13 -6.64
CA ASP A 46 16.05 -7.15 -5.19
C ASP A 46 17.40 -6.69 -4.63
N ILE A 47 17.34 -5.93 -3.57
CA ILE A 47 18.52 -5.42 -2.90
C ILE A 47 19.13 -6.57 -2.07
N GLU A 48 20.39 -6.92 -2.35
CA GLU A 48 21.13 -7.88 -1.54
C GLU A 48 21.11 -7.46 -0.06
N PRO A 49 20.72 -8.33 0.88
CA PRO A 49 20.54 -7.96 2.28
C PRO A 49 21.73 -7.19 2.87
N ALA A 50 22.95 -7.67 2.69
CA ALA A 50 24.14 -7.04 3.23
C ALA A 50 24.38 -5.62 2.67
N SER A 51 23.94 -5.34 1.44
CA SER A 51 24.07 -4.02 0.82
C SER A 51 23.07 -2.99 1.34
N ALA A 52 22.02 -3.44 2.02
CA ALA A 52 21.05 -2.56 2.66
C ALA A 52 21.55 -1.94 3.98
N ILE A 53 22.65 -2.46 4.54
CA ILE A 53 23.20 -2.00 5.82
C ILE A 53 23.79 -0.60 5.66
N LEU A 54 23.36 0.31 6.53
CA LEU A 54 23.87 1.68 6.59
C LEU A 54 25.29 1.69 7.17
N THR A 55 26.24 2.27 6.43
CA THR A 55 27.64 2.43 6.90
C THR A 55 27.76 3.39 8.08
N ASN A 56 26.90 4.40 8.15
CA ASN A 56 26.88 5.35 9.26
C ASN A 56 25.41 5.68 9.59
N PRO A 57 24.79 4.94 10.54
CA PRO A 57 23.41 5.14 10.90
C PRO A 57 23.23 6.42 11.74
N VAL A 58 23.03 7.56 11.07
CA VAL A 58 22.81 8.86 11.70
C VAL A 58 21.45 9.39 11.27
N LEU A 59 20.59 9.70 12.24
CA LEU A 59 19.35 10.42 11.97
C LEU A 59 19.63 11.90 11.80
N THR A 60 19.19 12.46 10.66
CA THR A 60 19.32 13.89 10.38
C THR A 60 18.57 14.73 11.43
N GLU A 61 19.16 15.83 11.87
CA GLU A 61 18.59 16.69 12.93
C GLU A 61 17.19 17.19 12.61
N SER A 62 16.90 17.45 11.33
CA SER A 62 15.56 17.88 10.90
C SER A 62 14.45 16.86 11.18
N LYS A 63 14.82 15.58 11.33
CA LYS A 63 13.89 14.47 11.63
C LYS A 63 13.86 14.08 13.11
N ARG A 64 14.66 14.74 13.98
CA ARG A 64 14.73 14.42 15.40
C ARG A 64 13.59 15.09 16.14
N GLU A 65 12.65 14.30 16.64
CA GLU A 65 11.48 14.72 17.42
C GLU A 65 11.36 13.88 18.69
N CYS A 66 10.82 14.46 19.74
CA CYS A 66 10.57 13.76 20.98
C CYS A 66 9.43 12.74 20.81
N ASN A 67 9.67 11.47 21.11
CA ASN A 67 8.70 10.41 20.96
C ASN A 67 7.44 10.58 21.82
N ASN A 68 7.51 11.39 22.88
CA ASN A 68 6.36 11.62 23.77
C ASN A 68 5.53 12.86 23.36
N CYS A 69 6.18 13.99 23.04
CA CYS A 69 5.45 15.24 22.80
C CYS A 69 5.57 15.78 21.37
N GLY A 70 6.26 15.09 20.45
CA GLY A 70 6.43 15.46 19.04
C GLY A 70 7.23 16.73 18.80
N ARG A 71 7.79 17.36 19.85
CA ARG A 71 8.58 18.57 19.65
C ARG A 71 10.00 18.26 19.16
N PRO A 72 10.57 19.16 18.32
CA PRO A 72 11.95 19.03 17.88
C PRO A 72 12.92 18.95 19.06
N VAL A 73 13.84 17.97 19.03
CA VAL A 73 14.88 17.74 20.03
C VAL A 73 16.20 17.38 19.35
N GLY A 74 17.31 17.46 20.08
CA GLY A 74 18.62 17.05 19.56
C GLY A 74 19.07 17.84 18.33
N ARG A 75 18.68 19.12 18.22
CA ARG A 75 19.05 20.02 17.13
C ARG A 75 20.21 20.89 17.53
N GLY A 76 21.15 21.07 16.61
CA GLY A 76 22.29 21.93 16.79
C GLY A 76 21.93 23.41 16.77
N ALA A 77 22.83 24.22 17.36
CA ALA A 77 22.81 25.66 17.31
C ALA A 77 24.20 26.15 16.96
N ASP A 78 24.31 27.34 16.37
CA ASP A 78 25.58 28.04 16.07
C ASP A 78 26.59 27.17 15.28
N GLY A 79 26.12 26.36 14.36
CA GLY A 79 26.96 25.51 13.50
C GLY A 79 27.54 24.27 14.21
N ARG A 80 27.13 23.99 15.44
CA ARG A 80 27.48 22.76 16.14
C ARG A 80 26.36 21.72 16.00
N PRO A 81 26.69 20.43 15.74
CA PRO A 81 25.66 19.38 15.68
C PRO A 81 24.99 19.21 17.03
N GLY A 82 23.67 18.97 16.99
CA GLY A 82 22.89 18.72 18.18
C GLY A 82 23.16 17.34 18.79
N PRO A 83 22.93 17.16 20.10
CA PRO A 83 23.14 15.90 20.78
C PRO A 83 22.21 14.82 20.21
N THR A 84 22.71 13.59 20.13
CA THR A 84 21.92 12.41 19.73
C THR A 84 21.13 11.82 20.88
N GLU A 85 21.44 12.23 22.11
CA GLU A 85 20.80 11.73 23.34
C GLU A 85 20.58 12.89 24.30
N GLY A 86 19.55 12.80 25.14
CA GLY A 86 19.28 13.81 26.13
C GLY A 86 17.84 13.77 26.66
N LEU A 87 17.48 14.77 27.44
CA LEU A 87 16.10 14.94 27.93
C LEU A 87 15.38 16.00 27.11
N CYS A 88 14.15 15.71 26.74
CA CYS A 88 13.31 16.69 26.03
C CYS A 88 13.07 17.91 26.92
N PRO A 89 13.43 19.14 26.47
CA PRO A 89 13.25 20.33 27.28
C PRO A 89 11.79 20.68 27.55
N ASN A 90 10.85 20.11 26.80
CA ASN A 90 9.42 20.39 26.95
C ASN A 90 8.72 19.42 27.93
N CYS A 91 9.03 18.13 27.90
CA CYS A 91 8.31 17.10 28.67
C CYS A 91 9.20 16.22 29.56
N GLY A 92 10.52 16.43 29.56
CA GLY A 92 11.47 15.68 30.37
C GLY A 92 11.71 14.23 29.91
N THR A 93 11.05 13.77 28.84
CA THR A 93 11.25 12.41 28.32
C THR A 93 12.65 12.29 27.71
N MET A 94 13.35 11.20 28.05
CA MET A 94 14.65 10.88 27.46
C MET A 94 14.48 10.56 25.96
N PHE A 95 15.35 11.08 25.12
CA PHE A 95 15.45 10.73 23.72
C PHE A 95 16.83 10.18 23.39
N THR A 96 16.89 9.21 22.51
CA THR A 96 18.13 8.72 21.89
C THR A 96 17.86 8.44 20.41
N PHE A 97 18.79 8.86 19.56
CA PHE A 97 18.78 8.66 18.11
C PHE A 97 19.93 7.77 17.66
N SER A 98 20.68 7.23 18.60
CA SER A 98 21.72 6.23 18.34
C SER A 98 21.10 4.83 18.21
N PRO A 99 21.67 3.94 17.37
CA PRO A 99 21.28 2.53 17.38
C PRO A 99 21.40 1.93 18.77
N GLN A 100 20.45 1.07 19.14
CA GLN A 100 20.41 0.45 20.48
C GLN A 100 20.89 -1.00 20.48
N LEU A 101 21.01 -1.62 19.33
CA LEU A 101 21.57 -2.95 19.17
C LEU A 101 22.92 -2.85 18.46
N ASP A 102 23.89 -3.56 18.97
CA ASP A 102 25.22 -3.65 18.38
C ASP A 102 25.28 -4.71 17.28
N THR A 103 26.21 -4.55 16.34
CA THR A 103 26.50 -5.59 15.33
C THR A 103 27.02 -6.85 16.03
N ASN A 104 26.54 -8.01 15.59
CA ASN A 104 26.75 -9.34 16.17
C ASN A 104 26.09 -9.56 17.55
N GLU A 105 25.27 -8.65 18.04
CA GLU A 105 24.45 -8.88 19.20
C GLU A 105 23.37 -9.94 18.91
N LEU A 106 23.19 -10.88 19.86
CA LEU A 106 22.24 -11.99 19.71
C LEU A 106 20.92 -11.68 20.41
N VAL A 107 19.96 -11.13 19.68
CA VAL A 107 18.63 -10.77 20.19
C VAL A 107 17.83 -12.04 20.50
N ALA A 108 17.30 -12.13 21.72
CA ALA A 108 16.53 -13.26 22.21
C ALA A 108 17.23 -14.63 22.05
N GLY A 109 18.55 -14.64 21.99
CA GLY A 109 19.33 -15.87 21.81
C GLY A 109 19.22 -16.53 20.43
N GLN A 110 18.65 -15.84 19.44
CA GLN A 110 18.34 -16.41 18.13
C GLN A 110 18.73 -15.50 16.96
N TYR A 111 18.48 -14.19 17.05
CA TYR A 111 18.62 -13.27 15.93
C TYR A 111 19.91 -12.46 16.04
N GLU A 112 20.88 -12.76 15.21
CA GLU A 112 22.17 -12.08 15.18
C GLU A 112 22.11 -10.82 14.33
N VAL A 113 22.24 -9.67 14.97
CA VAL A 113 22.19 -8.35 14.32
C VAL A 113 23.36 -8.15 13.38
N GLN A 114 23.07 -7.77 12.14
CA GLN A 114 24.09 -7.45 11.13
C GLN A 114 24.31 -5.94 10.99
N GLY A 115 23.32 -5.13 11.29
CA GLY A 115 23.41 -3.67 11.28
C GLY A 115 22.06 -3.00 11.05
N CYS A 116 22.05 -1.66 11.06
CA CYS A 116 20.88 -0.86 10.78
C CYS A 116 20.63 -0.74 9.28
N ILE A 117 19.38 -0.83 8.85
CA ILE A 117 18.96 -0.64 7.45
C ILE A 117 18.11 0.60 7.24
N ALA A 118 17.42 1.06 8.28
CA ALA A 118 16.57 2.25 8.23
C ALA A 118 16.28 2.80 9.63
N HIS A 119 15.70 4.01 9.69
CA HIS A 119 15.12 4.57 10.89
C HIS A 119 13.63 4.85 10.64
N GLY A 120 12.75 4.24 11.41
CA GLY A 120 11.31 4.47 11.37
C GLY A 120 10.83 5.43 12.45
N GLY A 121 9.52 5.64 12.55
CA GLY A 121 8.91 6.49 13.58
C GLY A 121 9.12 5.98 15.01
N VAL A 122 9.41 4.69 15.17
CA VAL A 122 9.59 3.99 16.45
C VAL A 122 11.05 3.81 16.84
N GLY A 123 11.98 4.03 15.90
CA GLY A 123 13.42 3.83 16.13
C GLY A 123 14.11 3.16 14.95
N TRP A 124 15.28 2.62 15.21
CA TRP A 124 16.07 1.93 14.21
C TRP A 124 15.46 0.59 13.82
N ILE A 125 15.61 0.26 12.53
CA ILE A 125 15.24 -1.01 11.93
C ILE A 125 16.54 -1.74 11.61
N TYR A 126 16.67 -2.98 12.08
CA TYR A 126 17.87 -3.76 11.99
C TYR A 126 17.71 -4.93 11.03
N LEU A 127 18.75 -5.22 10.28
CA LEU A 127 18.91 -6.46 9.56
C LEU A 127 19.57 -7.49 10.49
N ALA A 128 19.03 -8.69 10.54
CA ALA A 128 19.55 -9.76 11.37
C ALA A 128 19.49 -11.12 10.64
N ILE A 129 20.22 -12.08 11.17
CA ILE A 129 20.19 -13.47 10.72
C ILE A 129 19.52 -14.34 11.78
N ASP A 130 18.50 -15.07 11.39
CA ASP A 130 17.84 -16.08 12.21
C ASP A 130 18.67 -17.36 12.24
N ARG A 131 19.45 -17.55 13.31
CA ARG A 131 20.38 -18.68 13.48
C ARG A 131 19.68 -20.04 13.66
N ASN A 132 18.40 -20.03 14.02
CA ASN A 132 17.60 -21.24 14.21
C ASN A 132 16.95 -21.73 12.92
N VAL A 133 16.86 -20.88 11.87
CA VAL A 133 16.19 -21.23 10.61
C VAL A 133 17.15 -21.01 9.44
N SER A 134 18.15 -21.87 9.33
CA SER A 134 19.09 -21.94 8.19
C SER A 134 19.72 -20.58 7.80
N ASP A 135 20.10 -19.80 8.78
CA ASP A 135 20.70 -18.46 8.59
C ASP A 135 19.85 -17.53 7.71
N ARG A 136 18.55 -17.56 7.90
CA ARG A 136 17.60 -16.74 7.15
C ARG A 136 17.72 -15.26 7.54
N TRP A 137 17.75 -14.40 6.54
CA TRP A 137 17.67 -12.95 6.73
C TRP A 137 16.31 -12.52 7.24
N VAL A 138 16.32 -11.71 8.29
CA VAL A 138 15.11 -11.14 8.91
C VAL A 138 15.33 -9.67 9.25
N VAL A 139 14.22 -8.96 9.46
CA VAL A 139 14.22 -7.58 9.94
C VAL A 139 13.74 -7.56 11.37
N LEU A 140 14.45 -6.85 12.24
CA LEU A 140 14.02 -6.54 13.60
C LEU A 140 13.57 -5.09 13.67
N LYS A 141 12.31 -4.87 14.02
CA LYS A 141 11.75 -3.55 14.24
C LYS A 141 11.39 -3.39 15.72
N GLY A 142 12.04 -2.43 16.38
CA GLY A 142 11.74 -2.11 17.78
C GLY A 142 10.30 -1.63 17.95
N LEU A 143 9.65 -2.05 19.03
CA LEU A 143 8.37 -1.51 19.46
C LEU A 143 8.61 -0.34 20.39
N LEU A 144 7.80 0.72 20.26
CA LEU A 144 7.82 1.80 21.26
C LEU A 144 7.57 1.24 22.65
N HIS A 145 8.33 1.73 23.60
CA HIS A 145 8.00 1.56 25.02
C HIS A 145 6.90 2.55 25.37
N PRO A 146 5.66 2.12 25.53
CA PRO A 146 4.70 2.91 26.28
C PRO A 146 5.06 2.72 27.74
N GLY A 147 5.46 3.77 28.43
CA GLY A 147 5.56 3.73 29.89
C GLY A 147 4.20 3.38 30.49
N ALA A 148 4.16 2.35 31.35
CA ALA A 148 3.05 1.89 32.17
C ALA A 148 2.29 0.64 31.67
N GLU A 149 1.64 -0.04 32.62
CA GLU A 149 0.89 -1.30 32.50
C GLU A 149 -0.15 -1.36 31.35
N GLN A 150 -0.65 -0.22 30.90
CA GLN A 150 -1.58 -0.09 29.77
C GLN A 150 -0.95 -0.46 28.41
N ALA A 151 0.36 -0.32 28.29
CA ALA A 151 1.11 -0.64 27.09
C ALA A 151 1.23 -2.15 26.83
N GLN A 152 1.29 -2.97 27.85
CA GLN A 152 1.36 -4.42 27.68
C GLN A 152 0.09 -4.99 27.04
N ALA A 153 -1.07 -4.46 27.38
CA ALA A 153 -2.34 -4.91 26.78
C ALA A 153 -2.42 -4.57 25.28
N ILE A 154 -1.91 -3.39 24.87
CA ILE A 154 -1.87 -2.96 23.47
C ILE A 154 -0.90 -3.84 22.67
N VAL A 155 0.30 -4.08 23.20
CA VAL A 155 1.30 -4.96 22.56
C VAL A 155 0.79 -6.39 22.43
N VAL A 156 0.03 -6.90 23.40
CA VAL A 156 -0.57 -8.25 23.32
C VAL A 156 -1.67 -8.31 22.25
N ALA A 157 -2.51 -7.28 22.15
CA ALA A 157 -3.54 -7.20 21.12
C ALA A 157 -2.93 -7.08 19.70
N GLU A 158 -1.92 -6.23 19.52
CA GLU A 158 -1.16 -6.16 18.26
C GLU A 158 -0.54 -7.51 17.89
N ARG A 159 0.07 -8.22 18.83
CA ARG A 159 0.62 -9.56 18.61
C ARG A 159 -0.44 -10.55 18.10
N GLN A 160 -1.64 -10.53 18.65
CA GLN A 160 -2.72 -11.43 18.25
C GLN A 160 -3.25 -11.12 16.85
N PHE A 161 -3.43 -9.85 16.51
CA PHE A 161 -3.88 -9.42 15.18
C PHE A 161 -2.84 -9.75 14.11
N LEU A 162 -1.58 -9.43 14.37
CA LEU A 162 -0.50 -9.64 13.41
C LEU A 162 -0.21 -11.12 13.15
N ALA A 163 -0.47 -11.99 14.11
CA ALA A 163 -0.35 -13.44 13.93
C ALA A 163 -1.43 -14.03 13.00
N MET A 164 -2.56 -13.33 12.81
CA MET A 164 -3.65 -13.78 11.92
C MET A 164 -3.48 -13.27 10.48
N VAL A 165 -2.64 -12.27 10.24
CA VAL A 165 -2.47 -11.65 8.92
C VAL A 165 -1.55 -12.52 8.06
N ASN A 166 -2.10 -13.06 6.97
CA ASN A 166 -1.36 -13.82 5.97
C ASN A 166 -1.88 -13.48 4.57
N HIS A 167 -1.19 -12.57 3.88
CA HIS A 167 -1.55 -12.13 2.54
C HIS A 167 -0.28 -11.85 1.72
N PRO A 168 -0.19 -12.25 0.43
CA PRO A 168 1.02 -12.07 -0.39
C PRO A 168 1.44 -10.61 -0.62
N GLY A 169 0.52 -9.66 -0.47
CA GLY A 169 0.80 -8.21 -0.54
C GLY A 169 1.11 -7.57 0.82
N ILE A 170 1.40 -8.36 1.85
CA ILE A 170 1.74 -7.86 3.20
C ILE A 170 2.98 -8.60 3.69
N VAL A 171 3.96 -7.86 4.22
CA VAL A 171 5.17 -8.42 4.82
C VAL A 171 4.83 -9.47 5.88
N LYS A 172 5.49 -10.61 5.84
CA LYS A 172 5.27 -11.68 6.81
C LYS A 172 5.94 -11.35 8.14
N ILE A 173 5.17 -11.48 9.22
CA ILE A 173 5.68 -11.42 10.57
C ILE A 173 5.97 -12.84 11.02
N TYR A 174 7.20 -13.06 11.48
CA TYR A 174 7.67 -14.38 11.90
C TYR A 174 7.57 -14.58 13.40
N ASN A 175 7.87 -13.53 14.19
CA ASN A 175 7.92 -13.65 15.64
C ASN A 175 7.83 -12.29 16.33
N PHE A 176 7.61 -12.34 17.65
CA PHE A 176 7.75 -11.24 18.58
C PHE A 176 8.68 -11.67 19.69
N VAL A 177 9.71 -10.90 19.94
CA VAL A 177 10.71 -11.22 20.92
C VAL A 177 11.00 -10.03 21.84
N GLU A 178 11.46 -10.31 23.03
CA GLU A 178 11.94 -9.30 23.98
C GLU A 178 13.44 -9.46 24.15
N HIS A 179 14.11 -8.32 24.24
CA HIS A 179 15.56 -8.27 24.50
C HIS A 179 15.86 -7.13 25.45
N PRO A 180 16.83 -7.28 26.38
CA PRO A 180 17.22 -6.20 27.28
C PRO A 180 17.66 -4.97 26.48
N GLY A 181 17.08 -3.81 26.77
CA GLY A 181 17.51 -2.55 26.22
C GLY A 181 18.71 -1.97 26.97
N PHE A 182 19.20 -0.84 26.51
CA PHE A 182 20.34 -0.12 27.09
C PHE A 182 20.20 0.18 28.59
N ASP A 183 18.97 0.42 29.07
CA ASP A 183 18.64 0.65 30.47
C ASP A 183 18.31 -0.63 31.25
N GLY A 184 18.52 -1.80 30.65
CA GLY A 184 18.21 -3.11 31.22
C GLY A 184 16.74 -3.47 31.23
N ARG A 185 15.85 -2.60 30.72
CA ARG A 185 14.42 -2.91 30.57
C ARG A 185 14.21 -3.73 29.29
N PRO A 186 13.22 -4.64 29.29
CA PRO A 186 12.92 -5.40 28.09
C PRO A 186 12.35 -4.49 26.98
N VAL A 187 12.96 -4.57 25.80
CA VAL A 187 12.48 -3.94 24.56
C VAL A 187 11.87 -5.03 23.70
N GLY A 188 10.64 -4.80 23.23
CA GLY A 188 9.99 -5.70 22.28
C GLY A 188 10.46 -5.45 20.84
N TYR A 189 10.64 -6.53 20.10
CA TYR A 189 10.97 -6.49 18.67
C TYR A 189 10.00 -7.33 17.87
N ILE A 190 9.49 -6.77 16.77
CA ILE A 190 8.83 -7.53 15.71
C ILE A 190 9.91 -8.12 14.82
N VAL A 191 9.85 -9.43 14.62
CA VAL A 191 10.69 -10.15 13.66
C VAL A 191 9.89 -10.40 12.39
N MET A 192 10.34 -9.86 11.27
CA MET A 192 9.63 -9.95 10.01
C MET A 192 10.53 -10.34 8.86
N GLU A 193 9.92 -10.67 7.74
CA GLU A 193 10.59 -10.98 6.49
C GLU A 193 11.47 -9.82 6.03
N TYR A 194 12.69 -10.12 5.58
CA TYR A 194 13.48 -9.16 4.82
C TYR A 194 12.96 -9.14 3.37
N ILE A 195 12.51 -7.98 2.94
CA ILE A 195 12.07 -7.73 1.57
C ILE A 195 13.12 -6.84 0.90
N GLY A 196 13.81 -7.39 -0.10
CA GLY A 196 14.88 -6.69 -0.82
C GLY A 196 14.41 -5.67 -1.83
N GLY A 197 13.30 -4.99 -1.58
CA GLY A 197 12.66 -4.08 -2.53
C GLY A 197 13.06 -2.61 -2.40
N THR A 198 12.35 -1.77 -3.14
CA THR A 198 12.49 -0.31 -3.09
C THR A 198 11.12 0.32 -2.82
N THR A 199 11.01 1.22 -1.84
CA THR A 199 9.75 1.91 -1.52
C THR A 199 9.36 2.89 -2.62
N LEU A 200 8.05 3.16 -2.77
CA LEU A 200 7.55 4.16 -3.73
C LEU A 200 8.10 5.55 -3.44
N GLU A 201 8.30 5.90 -2.16
CA GLU A 201 8.95 7.18 -1.79
C GLU A 201 10.41 7.22 -2.28
N SER A 202 11.17 6.14 -2.11
CA SER A 202 12.55 6.06 -2.62
C SER A 202 12.62 6.15 -4.14
N ILE A 203 11.64 5.57 -4.84
CA ILE A 203 11.52 5.67 -6.31
C ILE A 203 11.29 7.11 -6.72
N LEU A 204 10.31 7.77 -6.10
CA LEU A 204 9.98 9.17 -6.37
C LEU A 204 11.16 10.09 -6.05
N ALA A 205 11.80 9.92 -4.90
CA ALA A 205 12.96 10.71 -4.48
C ALA A 205 14.15 10.55 -5.45
N LYS A 206 14.45 9.34 -5.90
CA LYS A 206 15.50 9.09 -6.91
C LYS A 206 15.18 9.75 -8.25
N GLN A 207 13.91 9.71 -8.68
CA GLN A 207 13.47 10.37 -9.89
C GLN A 207 13.60 11.89 -9.80
N GLN A 208 13.23 12.48 -8.66
CA GLN A 208 13.36 13.90 -8.39
C GLN A 208 14.83 14.35 -8.30
N ALA A 209 15.68 13.55 -7.66
CA ALA A 209 17.12 13.83 -7.57
C ALA A 209 17.84 13.80 -8.94
N ALA A 210 17.37 12.98 -9.87
CA ALA A 210 17.90 12.88 -11.23
C ALA A 210 17.35 13.96 -12.18
N ALA A 211 16.36 14.75 -11.75
CA ALA A 211 15.72 15.74 -12.58
C ALA A 211 16.52 17.06 -12.65
N PRO A 212 16.35 17.85 -13.72
CA PRO A 212 16.96 19.17 -13.81
C PRO A 212 16.57 20.08 -12.64
N ALA A 213 17.48 20.96 -12.22
CA ALA A 213 17.21 21.91 -11.13
C ALA A 213 15.94 22.74 -11.40
N GLY A 214 15.11 22.87 -10.38
CA GLY A 214 13.83 23.58 -10.47
C GLY A 214 12.66 22.75 -11.00
N THR A 215 12.89 21.49 -11.37
CA THR A 215 11.82 20.55 -11.72
C THR A 215 11.57 19.56 -10.58
N LYS A 216 10.29 19.21 -10.37
CA LYS A 216 9.89 18.20 -9.38
C LYS A 216 8.96 17.20 -10.04
N PRO A 217 9.52 16.24 -10.80
CA PRO A 217 8.71 15.25 -11.48
C PRO A 217 7.96 14.38 -10.48
N MET A 218 6.71 14.07 -10.81
CA MET A 218 5.88 13.15 -10.08
C MET A 218 5.72 11.84 -10.88
N LEU A 219 5.23 10.78 -10.26
CA LEU A 219 4.97 9.54 -10.99
C LEU A 219 3.85 9.75 -12.03
N PRO A 220 3.93 9.12 -13.20
CA PRO A 220 2.82 9.07 -14.14
C PRO A 220 1.57 8.48 -13.47
N VAL A 221 0.39 9.05 -13.76
CA VAL A 221 -0.87 8.67 -13.11
C VAL A 221 -1.18 7.19 -13.32
N GLU A 222 -0.94 6.67 -14.52
CA GLU A 222 -1.15 5.26 -14.86
C GLU A 222 -0.27 4.33 -14.02
N GLN A 223 0.97 4.72 -13.72
CA GLN A 223 1.85 3.93 -12.86
C GLN A 223 1.40 3.97 -11.40
N ALA A 224 1.06 5.16 -10.89
CA ALA A 224 0.57 5.32 -9.52
C ALA A 224 -0.73 4.55 -9.29
N LEU A 225 -1.68 4.62 -10.24
CA LEU A 225 -2.91 3.80 -10.22
C LEU A 225 -2.58 2.31 -10.27
N GLY A 226 -1.63 1.92 -11.12
CA GLY A 226 -1.16 0.53 -11.22
C GLY A 226 -0.64 0.00 -9.87
N TYR A 227 0.23 0.75 -9.21
CA TYR A 227 0.75 0.36 -7.87
C TYR A 227 -0.35 0.25 -6.82
N LEU A 228 -1.29 1.21 -6.78
CA LEU A 228 -2.38 1.13 -5.82
C LEU A 228 -3.31 -0.06 -6.06
N LEU A 229 -3.55 -0.42 -7.31
CA LEU A 229 -4.36 -1.59 -7.65
C LEU A 229 -3.74 -2.91 -7.16
N GLU A 230 -2.40 -2.98 -7.02
CA GLU A 230 -1.71 -4.13 -6.39
C GLU A 230 -1.82 -4.11 -4.84
N VAL A 231 -1.91 -2.91 -4.24
CA VAL A 231 -2.00 -2.74 -2.77
C VAL A 231 -3.43 -2.94 -2.24
N ILE A 232 -4.44 -2.50 -3.00
CA ILE A 232 -5.84 -2.52 -2.55
C ILE A 232 -6.33 -3.91 -2.09
N PRO A 233 -5.97 -5.04 -2.74
CA PRO A 233 -6.35 -6.36 -2.24
C PRO A 233 -5.87 -6.66 -0.82
N ALA A 234 -4.68 -6.18 -0.44
CA ALA A 234 -4.16 -6.32 0.92
C ALA A 234 -5.00 -5.53 1.94
N LEU A 235 -5.43 -4.31 1.59
CA LEU A 235 -6.34 -3.53 2.43
C LEU A 235 -7.73 -4.17 2.52
N SER A 236 -8.30 -4.64 1.40
CA SER A 236 -9.59 -5.37 1.41
C SER A 236 -9.52 -6.60 2.31
N TYR A 237 -8.40 -7.32 2.29
CA TYR A 237 -8.17 -8.45 3.18
C TYR A 237 -8.15 -8.02 4.65
N LEU A 238 -7.41 -6.97 5.02
CA LEU A 238 -7.40 -6.45 6.39
C LEU A 238 -8.81 -6.03 6.82
N HIS A 239 -9.54 -5.30 5.97
CA HIS A 239 -10.92 -4.87 6.25
C HIS A 239 -11.85 -6.07 6.49
N SER A 240 -11.66 -7.17 5.77
CA SER A 240 -12.43 -8.40 5.97
C SER A 240 -12.18 -9.08 7.33
N LEU A 241 -11.01 -8.85 7.92
CA LEU A 241 -10.65 -9.29 9.27
C LEU A 241 -11.09 -8.30 10.37
N GLY A 242 -11.76 -7.19 10.01
CA GLY A 242 -12.12 -6.12 10.95
C GLY A 242 -10.96 -5.21 11.33
N LEU A 243 -9.89 -5.20 10.53
CA LEU A 243 -8.68 -4.40 10.74
C LEU A 243 -8.61 -3.25 9.75
N VAL A 244 -7.91 -2.18 10.12
CA VAL A 244 -7.56 -1.04 9.26
C VAL A 244 -6.07 -0.77 9.34
N TYR A 245 -5.50 -0.31 8.22
CA TYR A 245 -4.06 -0.14 8.08
C TYR A 245 -3.54 1.18 8.67
N ASN A 246 -4.30 2.26 8.55
CA ASN A 246 -4.11 3.62 9.09
C ASN A 246 -2.93 4.43 8.56
N ASP A 247 -1.79 3.85 8.23
CA ASP A 247 -0.57 4.57 7.84
C ASP A 247 -0.13 4.25 6.40
N LEU A 248 -1.10 4.20 5.46
CA LEU A 248 -0.75 4.02 4.07
C LEU A 248 -0.10 5.28 3.50
N LYS A 249 1.13 5.12 3.04
CA LYS A 249 1.95 6.17 2.42
C LYS A 249 3.01 5.55 1.51
N PRO A 250 3.63 6.33 0.62
CA PRO A 250 4.64 5.80 -0.32
C PRO A 250 5.82 5.10 0.35
N ASP A 251 6.20 5.49 1.59
CA ASP A 251 7.27 4.84 2.37
C ASP A 251 6.92 3.39 2.76
N ASN A 252 5.64 3.10 2.94
CA ASN A 252 5.15 1.80 3.43
C ASN A 252 4.73 0.86 2.30
N ILE A 253 4.91 1.26 1.04
CA ILE A 253 4.65 0.45 -0.15
C ILE A 253 5.98 0.12 -0.80
N MET A 254 6.35 -1.16 -0.83
CA MET A 254 7.62 -1.65 -1.37
C MET A 254 7.40 -2.44 -2.66
N LEU A 255 8.22 -2.13 -3.65
CA LEU A 255 8.34 -2.88 -4.89
C LEU A 255 9.48 -3.87 -4.78
N THR A 256 9.20 -5.13 -5.02
CA THR A 256 10.17 -6.21 -5.20
C THR A 256 10.26 -6.60 -6.67
N GLU A 257 11.06 -7.60 -7.01
CA GLU A 257 11.09 -8.16 -8.36
C GLU A 257 9.69 -8.64 -8.80
N ASP A 258 8.97 -9.33 -7.91
CA ASP A 258 7.72 -10.01 -8.24
C ASP A 258 6.45 -9.33 -7.71
N ASN A 259 6.52 -8.57 -6.61
CA ASN A 259 5.35 -8.09 -5.87
C ASN A 259 5.37 -6.59 -5.57
N VAL A 260 4.21 -6.10 -5.14
CA VAL A 260 4.05 -4.82 -4.42
C VAL A 260 3.49 -5.15 -3.04
N GLU A 261 4.20 -4.78 -1.99
CA GLU A 261 3.90 -5.22 -0.64
C GLU A 261 3.83 -4.06 0.36
N LEU A 262 2.93 -4.20 1.33
CA LEU A 262 2.88 -3.35 2.51
C LEU A 262 3.89 -3.84 3.55
N ILE A 263 4.78 -2.95 4.02
CA ILE A 263 5.93 -3.34 4.84
C ILE A 263 5.84 -2.91 6.31
N ASP A 264 4.94 -2.02 6.67
CA ASP A 264 4.82 -1.53 8.04
C ASP A 264 3.42 -1.77 8.61
N MET A 265 3.31 -2.72 9.53
CA MET A 265 2.06 -3.08 10.19
C MET A 265 1.89 -2.40 11.57
N GLY A 266 2.79 -1.49 11.95
CA GLY A 266 2.83 -0.90 13.29
C GLY A 266 1.67 0.06 13.62
N ALA A 267 0.86 0.44 12.62
CA ALA A 267 -0.32 1.29 12.82
C ALA A 267 -1.64 0.54 12.64
N VAL A 268 -1.59 -0.77 12.31
CA VAL A 268 -2.79 -1.59 12.13
C VAL A 268 -3.56 -1.70 13.44
N SER A 269 -4.86 -1.49 13.38
CA SER A 269 -5.74 -1.55 14.55
C SER A 269 -7.12 -2.11 14.20
N GLY A 270 -7.88 -2.48 15.21
CA GLY A 270 -9.29 -2.86 15.02
C GLY A 270 -10.16 -1.69 14.56
N ILE A 271 -11.17 -1.98 13.76
CA ILE A 271 -12.17 -0.97 13.37
C ILE A 271 -12.86 -0.42 14.63
N GLY A 272 -12.82 0.91 14.80
CA GLY A 272 -13.43 1.60 15.93
C GLY A 272 -12.60 1.53 17.22
N ASP A 273 -11.37 1.06 17.17
CA ASP A 273 -10.47 1.06 18.31
C ASP A 273 -9.99 2.50 18.61
N TYR A 274 -10.33 3.00 19.81
CA TYR A 274 -9.96 4.33 20.28
C TYR A 274 -8.64 4.37 21.06
N GLY A 275 -7.80 3.36 20.93
CA GLY A 275 -6.46 3.35 21.51
C GLY A 275 -5.54 4.43 20.97
N TYR A 276 -4.27 4.16 20.92
CA TYR A 276 -3.31 5.09 20.30
C TYR A 276 -3.49 5.08 18.76
N ILE A 277 -3.90 6.24 18.21
CA ILE A 277 -4.03 6.41 16.76
C ILE A 277 -2.67 6.80 16.20
N TYR A 278 -2.02 5.84 15.58
CA TYR A 278 -0.79 6.07 14.83
C TYR A 278 -1.11 6.45 13.39
N GLY A 279 -0.28 7.32 12.81
CA GLY A 279 -0.39 7.69 11.41
C GLY A 279 0.44 8.91 11.08
N THR A 280 0.65 9.16 9.81
CA THR A 280 1.51 10.23 9.31
C THR A 280 0.70 11.46 8.95
N LYS A 281 1.11 12.63 9.49
CA LYS A 281 0.49 13.93 9.18
C LYS A 281 0.43 14.16 7.66
N GLY A 282 -0.72 14.62 7.17
CA GLY A 282 -0.99 14.85 5.75
C GLY A 282 -1.55 13.63 5.00
N PHE A 283 -1.57 12.45 5.63
CA PHE A 283 -2.22 11.26 5.11
C PHE A 283 -3.46 10.87 5.92
N GLN A 284 -3.50 11.20 7.20
CA GLN A 284 -4.60 10.86 8.09
C GLN A 284 -5.91 11.54 7.71
N ALA A 285 -7.01 10.82 7.85
CA ALA A 285 -8.35 11.36 7.69
C ALA A 285 -8.68 12.36 8.81
N PRO A 286 -9.31 13.50 8.49
CA PRO A 286 -9.55 14.57 9.47
C PRO A 286 -10.47 14.17 10.62
N GLU A 287 -11.32 13.18 10.42
CA GLU A 287 -12.25 12.69 11.44
C GLU A 287 -11.66 11.64 12.37
N ILE A 288 -10.48 11.09 12.10
CA ILE A 288 -9.96 9.89 12.79
C ILE A 288 -9.90 10.03 14.32
N VAL A 289 -9.60 11.23 14.81
CA VAL A 289 -9.57 11.52 16.26
C VAL A 289 -10.95 11.42 16.89
N LYS A 290 -12.02 11.62 16.11
CA LYS A 290 -13.42 11.61 16.59
C LYS A 290 -14.08 10.25 16.43
N THR A 291 -13.78 9.56 15.34
CA THR A 291 -14.46 8.31 14.96
C THR A 291 -13.66 7.06 15.29
N GLY A 292 -12.39 7.22 15.67
CA GLY A 292 -11.43 6.13 15.60
C GLY A 292 -11.13 5.69 14.15
N PRO A 293 -10.29 4.70 14.00
CA PRO A 293 -9.95 4.10 12.71
C PRO A 293 -11.13 3.35 12.08
N THR A 294 -11.37 3.55 10.79
CA THR A 294 -12.45 2.92 10.03
C THR A 294 -12.00 2.59 8.61
N VAL A 295 -12.77 1.78 7.87
CA VAL A 295 -12.53 1.57 6.43
C VAL A 295 -12.48 2.91 5.69
N ALA A 296 -13.34 3.87 6.04
CA ALA A 296 -13.34 5.19 5.40
C ALA A 296 -12.07 5.99 5.68
N THR A 297 -11.38 5.79 6.82
CA THR A 297 -10.09 6.42 7.08
C THR A 297 -8.99 5.84 6.20
N ASP A 298 -8.97 4.53 5.93
CA ASP A 298 -8.04 3.91 4.97
C ASP A 298 -8.31 4.34 3.53
N ILE A 299 -9.57 4.50 3.13
CA ILE A 299 -9.91 5.07 1.81
C ILE A 299 -9.34 6.48 1.65
N TYR A 300 -9.39 7.29 2.71
CA TYR A 300 -8.78 8.62 2.69
C TYR A 300 -7.25 8.54 2.53
N THR A 301 -6.57 7.67 3.29
CA THR A 301 -5.12 7.50 3.16
C THR A 301 -4.71 6.98 1.78
N LEU A 302 -5.50 6.08 1.16
CA LEU A 302 -5.33 5.66 -0.24
C LEU A 302 -5.38 6.85 -1.20
N GLY A 303 -6.41 7.69 -1.08
CA GLY A 303 -6.56 8.90 -1.89
C GLY A 303 -5.40 9.87 -1.71
N ARG A 304 -4.95 10.09 -0.47
CA ARG A 304 -3.79 10.96 -0.17
C ARG A 304 -2.49 10.39 -0.72
N THR A 305 -2.29 9.09 -0.60
CA THR A 305 -1.11 8.40 -1.15
C THR A 305 -1.05 8.54 -2.67
N LEU A 306 -2.18 8.32 -3.34
CA LEU A 306 -2.28 8.49 -4.80
C LEU A 306 -2.01 9.94 -5.22
N ALA A 307 -2.61 10.91 -4.51
CA ALA A 307 -2.35 12.32 -4.75
C ALA A 307 -0.87 12.69 -4.54
N LYS A 308 -0.25 12.21 -3.46
CA LYS A 308 1.16 12.46 -3.16
C LYS A 308 2.13 11.90 -4.20
N LEU A 309 1.80 10.77 -4.81
CA LEU A 309 2.62 10.16 -5.87
C LEU A 309 2.54 10.91 -7.20
N THR A 310 1.42 11.58 -7.47
CA THR A 310 1.10 12.17 -8.79
C THR A 310 1.09 13.69 -8.83
N VAL A 311 0.95 14.32 -7.67
CA VAL A 311 0.83 15.78 -7.53
C VAL A 311 1.83 16.29 -6.50
N ASP A 312 2.49 17.38 -6.79
CA ASP A 312 3.29 18.07 -5.77
C ASP A 312 2.37 18.74 -4.74
N LEU A 313 2.33 18.16 -3.54
CA LEU A 313 1.51 18.61 -2.42
C LEU A 313 2.41 19.17 -1.30
N PRO A 314 2.74 20.48 -1.30
CA PRO A 314 3.42 21.09 -0.16
C PRO A 314 2.58 20.94 1.12
N ASN A 315 3.16 20.33 2.15
CA ASN A 315 2.47 19.96 3.41
C ASN A 315 1.82 21.15 4.15
N ASN A 316 2.33 22.35 3.96
CA ASN A 316 1.80 23.56 4.58
C ASN A 316 0.55 24.12 3.88
N ARG A 317 0.35 23.84 2.59
CA ARG A 317 -0.77 24.36 1.79
C ARG A 317 -1.89 23.33 1.61
N TYR A 318 -1.54 22.06 1.40
CA TYR A 318 -2.47 21.00 1.03
C TYR A 318 -2.47 19.84 2.02
N ALA A 319 -2.37 20.12 3.33
CA ALA A 319 -2.34 19.10 4.37
C ALA A 319 -3.62 18.21 4.36
N GLU A 320 -4.79 18.84 4.11
CA GLU A 320 -6.10 18.18 4.14
C GLU A 320 -6.94 18.43 2.88
N SER A 321 -6.39 19.11 1.86
CA SER A 321 -7.10 19.44 0.62
C SER A 321 -6.32 18.98 -0.60
N LEU A 322 -6.96 19.08 -1.75
CA LEU A 322 -6.33 18.94 -3.06
C LEU A 322 -6.21 20.33 -3.71
N PRO A 323 -5.23 20.55 -4.59
CA PRO A 323 -5.19 21.77 -5.41
C PRO A 323 -6.33 21.77 -6.43
N ASP A 324 -6.69 22.98 -6.89
CA ASP A 324 -7.63 23.10 -8.00
C ASP A 324 -7.02 22.54 -9.31
N PRO A 325 -7.84 21.94 -10.19
CA PRO A 325 -7.35 21.41 -11.46
C PRO A 325 -6.59 22.45 -12.30
N GLY A 326 -7.07 23.70 -12.33
CA GLY A 326 -6.40 24.79 -13.06
C GLY A 326 -5.01 25.17 -12.54
N GLU A 327 -4.64 24.73 -11.31
CA GLU A 327 -3.28 24.95 -10.76
C GLU A 327 -2.32 23.80 -11.12
N VAL A 328 -2.85 22.62 -11.53
CA VAL A 328 -2.05 21.39 -11.71
C VAL A 328 -2.43 20.71 -13.03
N PRO A 329 -1.56 20.77 -14.06
CA PRO A 329 -1.87 20.27 -15.40
C PRO A 329 -2.36 18.82 -15.46
N VAL A 330 -1.87 17.94 -14.60
CA VAL A 330 -2.30 16.53 -14.57
C VAL A 330 -3.75 16.37 -14.08
N LEU A 331 -4.21 17.24 -13.18
CA LEU A 331 -5.58 17.22 -12.67
C LEU A 331 -6.55 17.87 -13.66
N GLU A 332 -6.10 18.89 -14.40
CA GLU A 332 -6.86 19.51 -15.48
C GLU A 332 -7.03 18.54 -16.65
N ARG A 333 -5.96 17.83 -17.01
CA ARG A 333 -5.99 16.87 -18.13
C ARG A 333 -6.87 15.66 -17.85
N TYR A 334 -6.81 15.10 -16.65
CA TYR A 334 -7.52 13.87 -16.30
C TYR A 334 -8.63 14.15 -15.28
N GLU A 335 -9.77 14.66 -15.76
CA GLU A 335 -10.90 15.04 -14.89
C GLU A 335 -11.43 13.85 -14.07
N SER A 336 -11.53 12.66 -14.66
CA SER A 336 -11.97 11.44 -13.96
C SER A 336 -11.03 11.08 -12.81
N PHE A 337 -9.72 11.27 -12.99
CA PHE A 337 -8.71 11.08 -11.96
C PHE A 337 -8.89 12.09 -10.82
N TYR A 338 -9.09 13.37 -11.14
CA TYR A 338 -9.35 14.39 -10.13
C TYR A 338 -10.60 14.08 -9.31
N ARG A 339 -11.70 13.67 -9.96
CA ARG A 339 -12.95 13.27 -9.28
C ARG A 339 -12.75 12.04 -8.39
N LEU A 340 -11.94 11.07 -8.81
CA LEU A 340 -11.57 9.92 -7.99
C LEU A 340 -10.85 10.35 -6.72
N LEU A 341 -9.85 11.25 -6.85
CA LEU A 341 -9.14 11.81 -5.70
C LEU A 341 -10.07 12.59 -4.77
N GLN A 342 -10.92 13.47 -5.32
CA GLN A 342 -11.92 14.22 -4.54
C GLN A 342 -12.86 13.32 -3.75
N ARG A 343 -13.33 12.22 -4.36
CA ARG A 343 -14.20 11.27 -3.67
C ARG A 343 -13.44 10.53 -2.58
N ALA A 344 -12.25 10.02 -2.85
CA ALA A 344 -11.45 9.29 -1.86
C ALA A 344 -11.07 10.17 -0.66
N THR A 345 -10.74 11.45 -0.90
CA THR A 345 -10.30 12.39 0.13
C THR A 345 -11.41 13.33 0.62
N ASN A 346 -12.67 12.97 0.40
CA ASN A 346 -13.79 13.80 0.86
C ASN A 346 -13.75 13.96 2.39
N PRO A 347 -13.90 15.18 2.94
CA PRO A 347 -13.92 15.40 4.40
C PRO A 347 -15.06 14.66 5.10
N ARG A 348 -16.14 14.34 4.40
CA ARG A 348 -17.27 13.56 4.93
C ARG A 348 -17.07 12.07 4.61
N PRO A 349 -16.84 11.19 5.60
CA PRO A 349 -16.59 9.76 5.37
C PRO A 349 -17.66 9.06 4.54
N ALA A 350 -18.93 9.38 4.78
CA ALA A 350 -20.06 8.79 4.07
C ALA A 350 -20.13 9.13 2.56
N GLN A 351 -19.34 10.12 2.10
CA GLN A 351 -19.25 10.49 0.69
C GLN A 351 -18.04 9.87 -0.02
N ARG A 352 -17.18 9.16 0.70
CA ARG A 352 -16.07 8.40 0.15
C ARG A 352 -16.55 7.10 -0.49
N PHE A 353 -15.65 6.30 -0.99
CA PHE A 353 -15.95 4.92 -1.38
C PHE A 353 -16.31 4.11 -0.14
N SER A 354 -17.26 3.20 -0.28
CA SER A 354 -17.74 2.38 0.83
C SER A 354 -16.79 1.24 1.19
N SER A 355 -15.93 0.85 0.26
CA SER A 355 -14.91 -0.20 0.44
C SER A 355 -13.70 0.04 -0.46
N ALA A 356 -12.60 -0.62 -0.13
CA ALA A 356 -11.41 -0.63 -0.96
C ALA A 356 -11.69 -1.25 -2.34
N ASP A 357 -12.53 -2.27 -2.44
CA ASP A 357 -12.93 -2.91 -3.71
C ASP A 357 -13.76 -1.99 -4.61
N GLU A 358 -14.65 -1.16 -4.02
CA GLU A 358 -15.38 -0.13 -4.78
C GLU A 358 -14.38 0.87 -5.37
N MET A 359 -13.41 1.33 -4.56
CA MET A 359 -12.37 2.24 -5.04
C MET A 359 -11.49 1.59 -6.13
N ALA A 360 -11.10 0.32 -5.96
CA ALA A 360 -10.34 -0.42 -6.97
C ALA A 360 -11.07 -0.47 -8.33
N THR A 361 -12.38 -0.70 -8.30
CA THR A 361 -13.20 -0.73 -9.50
C THR A 361 -13.17 0.62 -10.23
N GLN A 362 -13.27 1.73 -9.50
CA GLN A 362 -13.17 3.06 -10.09
C GLN A 362 -11.76 3.38 -10.57
N CYS A 363 -10.72 3.01 -9.82
CA CYS A 363 -9.32 3.12 -10.24
C CYS A 363 -9.07 2.40 -11.57
N LYS A 364 -9.61 1.18 -11.75
CA LYS A 364 -9.52 0.43 -13.02
C LYS A 364 -10.20 1.15 -14.17
N GLY A 365 -11.35 1.78 -13.93
CA GLY A 365 -12.07 2.59 -14.93
C GLY A 365 -11.24 3.79 -15.39
N VAL A 366 -10.76 4.58 -14.43
CA VAL A 366 -9.90 5.76 -14.68
C VAL A 366 -8.60 5.36 -15.37
N LEU A 367 -7.97 4.25 -14.97
CA LEU A 367 -6.75 3.76 -15.61
C LEU A 367 -6.99 3.40 -17.08
N ARG A 368 -8.11 2.74 -17.42
CA ARG A 368 -8.46 2.42 -18.81
C ARG A 368 -8.67 3.68 -19.64
N GLU A 369 -9.35 4.69 -19.10
CA GLU A 369 -9.59 5.97 -19.75
C GLU A 369 -8.26 6.68 -20.06
N ILE A 370 -7.37 6.82 -19.07
CA ILE A 370 -6.06 7.46 -19.23
C ILE A 370 -5.22 6.73 -20.30
N LEU A 371 -5.16 5.40 -20.23
CA LEU A 371 -4.40 4.61 -21.20
C LEU A 371 -5.02 4.67 -22.61
N ALA A 372 -6.34 4.75 -22.72
CA ALA A 372 -7.00 4.93 -24.02
C ALA A 372 -6.69 6.31 -24.60
N GLU A 373 -6.70 7.37 -23.77
CA GLU A 373 -6.32 8.72 -24.20
C GLU A 373 -4.86 8.79 -24.65
N GLN A 374 -3.94 8.20 -23.89
CA GLN A 374 -2.50 8.20 -24.21
C GLN A 374 -2.16 7.41 -25.46
N THR A 375 -2.84 6.29 -25.70
CA THR A 375 -2.49 5.36 -26.78
C THR A 375 -3.38 5.47 -28.01
N GLY A 376 -4.52 6.16 -27.92
CA GLY A 376 -5.55 6.19 -28.95
C GLY A 376 -6.30 4.86 -29.14
N VAL A 377 -6.05 3.85 -28.30
CA VAL A 377 -6.65 2.52 -28.37
C VAL A 377 -7.71 2.36 -27.31
N PRO A 378 -9.01 2.15 -27.68
CA PRO A 378 -10.07 1.91 -26.71
C PRO A 378 -9.77 0.72 -25.79
N ARG A 379 -10.04 0.87 -24.50
CA ARG A 379 -9.86 -0.18 -23.48
C ARG A 379 -11.18 -0.45 -22.75
N PRO A 380 -12.14 -1.13 -23.40
CA PRO A 380 -13.44 -1.39 -22.80
C PRO A 380 -13.29 -2.28 -21.58
N GLY A 381 -14.21 -2.12 -20.64
CA GLY A 381 -14.32 -2.95 -19.44
C GLY A 381 -15.77 -3.26 -19.13
N THR A 382 -15.99 -4.37 -18.44
CA THR A 382 -17.33 -4.74 -17.97
C THR A 382 -17.76 -3.76 -16.87
N SER A 383 -18.94 -3.19 -17.01
CA SER A 383 -19.53 -2.37 -15.94
C SER A 383 -19.94 -3.25 -14.77
N VAL A 384 -19.64 -2.80 -13.54
CA VAL A 384 -20.17 -3.42 -12.30
C VAL A 384 -21.54 -2.86 -11.92
N LEU A 385 -21.94 -1.73 -12.52
CA LEU A 385 -23.22 -1.06 -12.26
C LEU A 385 -24.32 -1.51 -13.21
N PHE A 386 -23.94 -1.90 -14.43
CA PHE A 386 -24.88 -2.31 -15.46
C PHE A 386 -24.68 -3.79 -15.80
N SER A 387 -25.78 -4.47 -16.11
CA SER A 387 -25.73 -5.84 -16.62
C SER A 387 -24.97 -5.88 -17.95
N MET A 388 -24.43 -7.07 -18.27
CA MET A 388 -23.83 -7.30 -19.59
C MET A 388 -24.78 -6.86 -20.71
N PRO A 389 -24.27 -6.23 -21.78
CA PRO A 389 -25.09 -5.94 -22.97
C PRO A 389 -25.77 -7.23 -23.43
N ARG A 390 -27.04 -7.18 -23.71
CA ARG A 390 -27.74 -8.34 -24.26
C ARG A 390 -27.23 -8.56 -25.68
N SER A 391 -26.63 -9.71 -25.92
CA SER A 391 -26.04 -10.09 -27.21
C SER A 391 -27.08 -10.28 -28.32
N ALA A 392 -28.37 -10.35 -27.94
CA ALA A 392 -29.47 -10.60 -28.87
C ALA A 392 -30.54 -9.52 -28.70
N PHE A 393 -30.31 -8.34 -29.28
CA PHE A 393 -31.33 -7.31 -29.40
C PHE A 393 -32.48 -7.83 -30.24
N GLY A 394 -33.69 -7.89 -29.64
CA GLY A 394 -34.89 -8.33 -30.32
C GLY A 394 -35.08 -9.85 -30.44
N ALA A 395 -34.15 -10.70 -29.96
CA ALA A 395 -34.34 -12.16 -30.00
C ALA A 395 -35.53 -12.61 -29.13
N ASP A 396 -35.72 -11.99 -27.94
CA ASP A 396 -36.89 -12.24 -27.09
C ASP A 396 -38.20 -11.84 -27.76
N LEU A 397 -38.19 -10.86 -28.62
CA LEU A 397 -39.31 -10.43 -29.42
C LEU A 397 -39.61 -11.41 -30.55
N ALA A 398 -38.59 -11.95 -31.18
CA ALA A 398 -38.70 -12.98 -32.19
C ALA A 398 -39.24 -14.32 -31.63
N LEU A 399 -38.83 -14.68 -30.41
CA LEU A 399 -39.29 -15.89 -29.72
C LEU A 399 -40.70 -15.79 -29.16
N ARG A 400 -41.21 -14.59 -28.85
CA ARG A 400 -42.57 -14.38 -28.30
C ARG A 400 -43.64 -14.21 -29.36
N ARG A 401 -43.31 -14.05 -30.64
CA ARG A 401 -44.24 -13.89 -31.73
C ARG A 401 -44.15 -15.10 -32.66
N THR A 402 -44.87 -16.15 -32.30
CA THR A 402 -45.13 -17.30 -33.16
C THR A 402 -46.07 -16.93 -34.33
N ASP A 403 -46.67 -15.73 -34.31
CA ASP A 403 -47.55 -15.19 -35.31
C ASP A 403 -46.88 -14.32 -36.37
N VAL A 404 -45.55 -14.28 -36.41
CA VAL A 404 -44.77 -13.60 -37.48
C VAL A 404 -45.00 -14.22 -38.85
N PHE A 405 -45.43 -15.46 -38.90
CA PHE A 405 -45.82 -16.17 -40.10
C PHE A 405 -47.31 -16.50 -40.07
N VAL A 406 -48.11 -15.67 -40.67
CA VAL A 406 -49.50 -15.98 -41.00
C VAL A 406 -49.53 -16.27 -42.51
N ASP A 407 -50.05 -17.41 -42.87
CA ASP A 407 -50.20 -17.84 -44.26
C ASP A 407 -48.89 -17.92 -45.05
N GLY A 408 -47.76 -18.30 -44.42
CA GLY A 408 -46.47 -18.45 -45.10
C GLY A 408 -45.82 -17.12 -45.56
N ARG A 409 -46.36 -16.00 -45.19
CA ARG A 409 -45.83 -14.67 -45.51
C ARG A 409 -45.26 -13.98 -44.29
N ARG A 410 -44.03 -13.46 -44.41
CA ARG A 410 -43.34 -12.70 -43.36
C ARG A 410 -44.06 -11.37 -43.16
N ARG A 411 -44.59 -11.08 -41.97
CA ARG A 411 -45.07 -9.74 -41.64
C ARG A 411 -43.86 -8.82 -41.44
N HIS A 412 -43.78 -7.77 -42.25
CA HIS A 412 -42.69 -6.79 -42.22
C HIS A 412 -42.92 -5.66 -41.18
N ASP A 413 -44.08 -5.63 -40.52
CA ASP A 413 -44.46 -4.53 -39.61
C ASP A 413 -44.18 -4.87 -38.13
N VAL A 414 -42.95 -5.17 -37.78
CA VAL A 414 -42.60 -5.20 -36.37
C VAL A 414 -42.21 -3.78 -35.94
N ARG A 415 -43.21 -3.00 -35.49
CA ARG A 415 -42.94 -1.72 -34.82
C ARG A 415 -42.48 -2.00 -33.41
N LEU A 416 -41.24 -1.64 -33.12
CA LEU A 416 -40.70 -1.64 -31.78
C LEU A 416 -41.42 -0.56 -30.97
N THR A 417 -42.02 -0.94 -29.85
CA THR A 417 -42.57 0.02 -28.89
C THR A 417 -41.46 0.61 -28.04
N ALA A 418 -41.70 1.79 -27.46
CA ALA A 418 -40.74 2.37 -26.49
C ALA A 418 -40.44 1.40 -25.35
N GLN A 419 -41.41 0.57 -24.95
CA GLN A 419 -41.27 -0.45 -23.92
C GLN A 419 -40.30 -1.60 -24.34
N ASP A 420 -40.33 -1.97 -25.63
CA ASP A 420 -39.41 -2.99 -26.18
C ASP A 420 -37.98 -2.45 -26.23
N VAL A 421 -37.79 -1.18 -26.55
CA VAL A 421 -36.49 -0.51 -26.52
C VAL A 421 -35.97 -0.42 -25.09
N LEU A 422 -36.82 0.00 -24.15
CA LEU A 422 -36.44 0.09 -22.72
C LEU A 422 -36.04 -1.28 -22.13
N ARG A 423 -36.70 -2.37 -22.54
CA ARG A 423 -36.36 -3.74 -22.11
C ARG A 423 -35.04 -4.23 -22.72
N ALA A 424 -34.60 -3.68 -23.82
CA ALA A 424 -33.36 -4.04 -24.49
C ALA A 424 -32.14 -3.23 -23.96
N LEU A 425 -32.39 -2.11 -23.25
CA LEU A 425 -31.33 -1.35 -22.60
C LEU A 425 -30.69 -2.16 -21.47
N PRO A 426 -29.38 -1.98 -21.23
CA PRO A 426 -28.72 -2.54 -20.06
C PRO A 426 -29.45 -2.10 -18.78
N THR A 427 -29.81 -3.04 -17.94
CA THR A 427 -30.41 -2.76 -16.63
C THR A 427 -29.31 -2.67 -15.57
N LEU A 428 -29.58 -1.92 -14.49
CA LEU A 428 -28.71 -1.95 -13.32
C LEU A 428 -28.59 -3.39 -12.81
N ALA A 429 -27.36 -3.81 -12.49
CA ALA A 429 -27.15 -5.13 -11.91
C ALA A 429 -27.92 -5.22 -10.57
N PRO A 430 -28.52 -6.38 -10.25
CA PRO A 430 -29.34 -6.55 -9.04
C PRO A 430 -28.49 -6.63 -7.76
N THR A 431 -27.47 -5.80 -7.63
CA THR A 431 -26.68 -5.64 -6.41
C THR A 431 -27.29 -4.50 -5.60
N ASP A 432 -28.39 -4.78 -4.95
CA ASP A 432 -29.26 -3.82 -4.26
C ASP A 432 -28.59 -2.99 -3.14
N ARG A 433 -27.35 -3.22 -2.85
CA ARG A 433 -26.64 -2.55 -1.74
C ARG A 433 -25.71 -1.41 -2.17
N VAL A 434 -25.52 -1.16 -3.46
CA VAL A 434 -24.48 -0.24 -3.96
C VAL A 434 -25.04 1.00 -4.67
N LEU A 435 -26.34 1.20 -4.72
CA LEU A 435 -26.88 2.48 -5.16
C LEU A 435 -26.60 3.53 -4.09
N ALA A 436 -25.50 4.25 -4.28
CA ALA A 436 -25.16 5.36 -3.41
C ALA A 436 -26.35 6.34 -3.31
N PRO A 437 -26.62 6.95 -2.14
CA PRO A 437 -27.78 7.81 -1.90
C PRO A 437 -27.97 8.98 -2.89
N HIS A 438 -26.91 9.37 -3.60
CA HIS A 438 -26.95 10.45 -4.59
C HIS A 438 -27.53 10.04 -5.96
N MET A 439 -27.76 8.75 -6.22
CA MET A 439 -28.49 8.31 -7.43
C MET A 439 -30.03 8.29 -7.24
N LYS A 440 -30.52 8.70 -6.08
CA LYS A 440 -31.95 8.82 -5.77
C LYS A 440 -32.53 10.23 -6.03
N ARG A 441 -31.88 11.02 -6.88
CA ARG A 441 -32.42 12.32 -7.31
C ARG A 441 -32.78 12.31 -8.78
#